data_4be54f12beaf8b60f41caa2b931ac114
#
_entry.id   4be54f12beaf8b60f41caa2b931ac114
#
_cell.length_a   1.000
_cell.length_b   1.000
_cell.length_c   1.000
_cell.angle_alpha   90.00
_cell.angle_beta   90.00
_cell.angle_gamma   90.00
#
_symmetry.space_group_name_H-M   'P 1'
#
loop_
_entity.id
_entity.type
_entity.pdbx_description
1 polymer ?
#
loop_
_entity_poly.entity_id
_entity_poly.type
_entity_poly.pdbx_seq_one_letter_code
_entity_poly.pdbx_strand_id
1 'polypeptide(L)'
;MAKTKHLNVEEIFQNFDVICLPTWKIKELGQFKFDLFINISSFQEMEKEQSQNYLNILKKNFGKYVYSENLIKGHKKTNIKNSFGVLNPTSYEDIDKILSDKFKRISKETTQDKMYQILYKKTF
;
A
#
# COMPACT_ATOMS: atom_id res chain seq x y z
N MET A 1 2.66 37.44 5.56
CA MET A 1 2.69 35.96 5.82
C MET A 1 1.29 35.42 5.55
N ALA A 2 1.12 34.68 4.46
CA ALA A 2 -0.16 34.03 4.19
C ALA A 2 -0.37 32.91 5.23
N LYS A 3 -1.43 33.01 6.01
CA LYS A 3 -1.89 31.94 6.89
C LYS A 3 -2.23 30.75 6.00
N THR A 4 -1.44 29.70 6.04
CA THR A 4 -1.79 28.41 5.44
C THR A 4 -3.08 27.96 6.10
N LYS A 5 -4.20 28.11 5.38
CA LYS A 5 -5.48 27.51 5.75
C LYS A 5 -5.21 26.02 5.85
N HIS A 6 -5.34 25.43 7.03
CA HIS A 6 -5.40 23.98 7.17
C HIS A 6 -6.66 23.52 6.45
N LEU A 7 -6.51 23.13 5.19
CA LEU A 7 -7.59 22.53 4.42
C LEU A 7 -7.97 21.22 5.13
N ASN A 8 -9.21 21.11 5.52
CA ASN A 8 -9.77 19.87 6.03
C ASN A 8 -9.74 18.84 4.88
N VAL A 9 -9.23 17.64 5.15
CA VAL A 9 -9.13 16.57 4.14
C VAL A 9 -10.49 16.27 3.53
N GLU A 10 -11.57 16.39 4.28
CA GLU A 10 -12.94 16.17 3.82
C GLU A 10 -13.37 17.22 2.77
N GLU A 11 -13.05 18.50 2.96
CA GLU A 11 -13.30 19.56 1.97
C GLU A 11 -12.50 19.34 0.68
N ILE A 12 -11.27 18.79 0.80
CA ILE A 12 -10.44 18.49 -0.37
C ILE A 12 -11.11 17.39 -1.20
N PHE A 13 -11.58 16.30 -0.58
CA PHE A 13 -12.23 15.20 -1.29
C PHE A 13 -13.54 15.57 -1.97
N GLN A 14 -14.24 16.59 -1.46
CA GLN A 14 -15.48 17.08 -2.08
C GLN A 14 -15.24 17.94 -3.33
N ASN A 15 -14.04 18.53 -3.46
CA ASN A 15 -13.78 19.54 -4.48
C ASN A 15 -12.80 19.11 -5.57
N PHE A 16 -12.16 17.95 -5.44
CA PHE A 16 -11.12 17.50 -6.38
C PHE A 16 -11.27 16.03 -6.74
N ASP A 17 -11.13 15.71 -8.02
CA ASP A 17 -11.18 14.34 -8.56
C ASP A 17 -9.88 13.56 -8.26
N VAL A 18 -8.75 14.26 -8.19
CA VAL A 18 -7.42 13.69 -7.90
C VAL A 18 -6.74 14.48 -6.81
N ILE A 19 -6.23 13.78 -5.81
CA ILE A 19 -5.55 14.38 -4.67
C ILE A 19 -4.22 13.69 -4.44
N CYS A 20 -3.14 14.46 -4.36
CA CYS A 20 -1.83 13.99 -3.95
C CYS A 20 -1.59 14.36 -2.49
N LEU A 21 -1.39 13.34 -1.66
CA LEU A 21 -1.11 13.53 -0.23
C LEU A 21 0.28 13.00 0.12
N PRO A 22 1.00 13.69 0.99
CA PRO A 22 2.23 13.15 1.54
C PRO A 22 1.93 11.94 2.44
N THR A 23 2.86 10.99 2.50
CA THR A 23 2.66 9.69 3.16
C THR A 23 2.27 9.79 4.64
N TRP A 24 2.73 10.82 5.34
CA TRP A 24 2.35 11.03 6.76
C TRP A 24 0.88 11.40 6.98
N LYS A 25 0.18 11.81 5.92
CA LYS A 25 -1.26 12.12 5.96
C LYS A 25 -2.16 10.89 5.82
N ILE A 26 -1.59 9.71 5.61
CA ILE A 26 -2.38 8.48 5.38
C ILE A 26 -3.33 8.16 6.53
N LYS A 27 -2.98 8.53 7.77
CA LYS A 27 -3.85 8.32 8.93
C LYS A 27 -5.13 9.15 8.87
N GLU A 28 -5.09 10.32 8.25
CA GLU A 28 -6.25 11.20 8.08
C GLU A 28 -7.25 10.63 7.08
N LEU A 29 -6.81 9.70 6.21
CA LEU A 29 -7.67 8.99 5.27
C LEU A 29 -8.53 7.91 5.95
N GLY A 30 -8.28 7.59 7.20
CA GLY A 30 -8.90 6.49 7.92
C GLY A 30 -10.41 6.58 8.09
N GLN A 31 -11.00 7.75 7.92
CA GLN A 31 -12.44 7.98 7.95
C GLN A 31 -13.14 7.81 6.59
N PHE A 32 -12.36 7.73 5.50
CA PHE A 32 -12.90 7.59 4.15
C PHE A 32 -13.02 6.12 3.77
N LYS A 33 -14.06 5.78 3.00
CA LYS A 33 -14.23 4.46 2.40
C LYS A 33 -13.80 4.53 0.94
N PHE A 34 -12.81 3.75 0.59
CA PHE A 34 -12.36 3.59 -0.79
C PHE A 34 -12.76 2.22 -1.31
N ASP A 35 -13.20 2.12 -2.55
CA ASP A 35 -13.59 0.84 -3.13
C ASP A 35 -12.38 -0.01 -3.49
N LEU A 36 -11.30 0.60 -3.94
CA LEU A 36 -10.09 -0.07 -4.39
C LEU A 36 -8.83 0.64 -3.89
N PHE A 37 -7.92 -0.13 -3.31
CA PHE A 37 -6.55 0.29 -3.05
C PHE A 37 -5.61 -0.38 -4.06
N ILE A 38 -4.70 0.39 -4.65
CA ILE A 38 -3.72 -0.09 -5.61
C ILE A 38 -2.32 0.17 -5.09
N ASN A 39 -1.48 -0.85 -5.09
CA ASN A 39 -0.05 -0.74 -4.82
C ASN A 39 0.75 -1.48 -5.89
N ILE A 40 1.55 -0.74 -6.64
CA ILE A 40 2.40 -1.27 -7.72
C ILE A 40 3.83 -0.87 -7.43
N SER A 41 4.72 -1.85 -7.38
CA SER A 41 6.19 -1.68 -7.23
C SER A 41 6.63 -0.78 -6.08
N SER A 42 5.81 -0.65 -5.04
CA SER A 42 6.06 0.25 -3.92
C SER A 42 6.39 -0.50 -2.63
N PHE A 43 5.59 -1.48 -2.23
CA PHE A 43 5.87 -2.25 -1.02
C PHE A 43 7.18 -3.03 -1.09
N GLN A 44 7.57 -3.48 -2.27
CA GLN A 44 8.82 -4.20 -2.50
C GLN A 44 10.08 -3.39 -2.13
N GLU A 45 9.98 -2.06 -2.13
CA GLU A 45 11.08 -1.12 -1.80
C GLU A 45 11.02 -0.65 -0.33
N MET A 46 10.07 -1.15 0.44
CA MET A 46 9.89 -0.78 1.84
C MET A 46 10.40 -1.86 2.77
N GLU A 47 10.93 -1.43 3.93
CA GLU A 47 11.15 -2.34 5.05
C GLU A 47 9.81 -2.97 5.46
N LYS A 48 9.87 -4.23 5.87
CA LYS A 48 8.70 -5.00 6.27
C LYS A 48 7.81 -4.29 7.30
N GLU A 49 8.43 -3.65 8.30
CA GLU A 49 7.70 -2.91 9.34
C GLU A 49 6.92 -1.71 8.77
N GLN A 50 7.49 -1.01 7.79
CA GLN A 50 6.82 0.12 7.14
C GLN A 50 5.59 -0.35 6.37
N SER A 51 5.73 -1.38 5.54
CA SER A 51 4.60 -1.94 4.78
C SER A 51 3.52 -2.49 5.71
N GLN A 52 3.92 -3.13 6.80
CA GLN A 52 2.99 -3.63 7.81
C GLN A 52 2.18 -2.50 8.44
N ASN A 53 2.83 -1.37 8.75
CA ASN A 53 2.15 -0.20 9.30
C ASN A 53 1.13 0.36 8.32
N TYR A 54 1.50 0.55 7.05
CA TYR A 54 0.57 0.99 6.00
C TYR A 54 -0.60 0.04 5.82
N LEU A 55 -0.34 -1.25 5.68
CA LEU A 55 -1.38 -2.26 5.49
C LEU A 55 -2.32 -2.36 6.70
N ASN A 56 -1.82 -2.18 7.91
CA ASN A 56 -2.67 -2.16 9.11
C ASN A 56 -3.60 -0.94 9.18
N ILE A 57 -3.13 0.22 8.71
CA ILE A 57 -3.98 1.40 8.54
C ILE A 57 -5.05 1.12 7.48
N LEU A 58 -4.63 0.60 6.33
CA LEU A 58 -5.49 0.29 5.20
C LEU A 58 -6.57 -0.73 5.56
N LYS A 59 -6.22 -1.80 6.27
CA LYS A 59 -7.16 -2.86 6.67
C LYS A 59 -8.37 -2.35 7.45
N LYS A 60 -8.16 -1.34 8.29
CA LYS A 60 -9.23 -0.81 9.15
C LYS A 60 -10.26 -0.02 8.37
N ASN A 61 -9.83 0.68 7.34
CA ASN A 61 -10.55 1.82 6.79
C ASN A 61 -10.85 1.68 5.29
N PHE A 62 -10.20 0.76 4.58
CA PHE A 62 -10.33 0.68 3.14
C PHE A 62 -11.26 -0.43 2.68
N GLY A 63 -11.96 -0.10 1.73
CA GLY A 63 -12.83 -0.52 0.74
C GLY A 63 -13.06 -2.02 0.54
N LYS A 64 -13.37 -2.32 -0.72
CA LYS A 64 -13.78 -3.67 -1.10
C LYS A 64 -12.61 -4.50 -1.60
N TYR A 65 -11.63 -3.84 -2.26
CA TYR A 65 -10.56 -4.52 -2.98
C TYR A 65 -9.19 -3.94 -2.69
N VAL A 66 -8.19 -4.81 -2.69
CA VAL A 66 -6.76 -4.45 -2.71
C VAL A 66 -6.13 -5.11 -3.92
N TYR A 67 -5.52 -4.31 -4.80
CA TYR A 67 -4.66 -4.80 -5.87
C TYR A 67 -3.20 -4.56 -5.50
N SER A 68 -2.39 -5.61 -5.57
CA SER A 68 -0.96 -5.55 -5.29
C SER A 68 -0.16 -6.17 -6.43
N GLU A 69 0.78 -5.41 -6.96
CA GLU A 69 1.76 -5.87 -7.95
C GLU A 69 3.16 -5.53 -7.45
N ASN A 70 3.86 -6.52 -6.93
CA ASN A 70 5.17 -6.35 -6.32
C ASN A 70 6.05 -7.58 -6.58
N LEU A 71 7.37 -7.40 -6.46
CA LEU A 71 8.33 -8.50 -6.52
C LEU A 71 8.02 -9.55 -5.46
N ILE A 72 8.13 -10.82 -5.82
CA ILE A 72 7.79 -11.96 -4.95
C ILE A 72 8.52 -11.91 -3.62
N LYS A 73 9.82 -11.58 -3.66
CA LYS A 73 10.69 -11.53 -2.47
C LYS A 73 11.04 -10.12 -2.01
N GLY A 74 10.41 -9.09 -2.60
CA GLY A 74 10.81 -7.71 -2.38
C GLY A 74 12.20 -7.40 -2.98
N HIS A 75 12.67 -6.18 -2.78
CA HIS A 75 13.94 -5.70 -3.33
C HIS A 75 15.00 -5.59 -2.22
N LYS A 76 15.76 -6.65 -2.04
CA LYS A 76 16.79 -6.71 -1.00
C LYS A 76 18.06 -5.98 -1.42
N LYS A 77 18.56 -5.11 -0.53
CA LYS A 77 19.86 -4.47 -0.69
C LYS A 77 20.97 -5.52 -0.71
N THR A 78 21.88 -5.41 -1.67
CA THR A 78 23.07 -6.25 -1.78
C THR A 78 24.29 -5.55 -1.18
N ASN A 79 25.38 -6.29 -0.97
CA ASN A 79 26.64 -5.75 -0.48
C ASN A 79 27.42 -4.94 -1.56
N ILE A 80 26.87 -4.81 -2.75
CA ILE A 80 27.47 -4.04 -3.84
C ILE A 80 27.30 -2.55 -3.51
N LYS A 81 28.40 -1.80 -3.62
CA LYS A 81 28.39 -0.34 -3.42
C LYS A 81 27.34 0.28 -4.35
N ASN A 82 26.50 1.15 -3.79
CA ASN A 82 25.36 1.81 -4.48
C ASN A 82 24.21 0.87 -4.93
N SER A 83 24.08 -0.32 -4.35
CA SER A 83 22.89 -1.14 -4.61
C SER A 83 21.65 -0.49 -4.01
N PHE A 84 20.54 -0.56 -4.76
CA PHE A 84 19.21 -0.16 -4.30
C PHE A 84 18.59 -1.27 -3.45
N GLY A 85 17.49 -0.93 -2.76
CA GLY A 85 16.75 -1.86 -1.93
C GLY A 85 16.94 -1.63 -0.44
N VAL A 86 16.32 -2.48 0.36
CA VAL A 86 16.28 -2.40 1.82
C VAL A 86 16.80 -3.70 2.47
N LEU A 87 17.11 -3.68 3.76
CA LEU A 87 17.70 -4.83 4.44
C LEU A 87 16.69 -5.98 4.59
N ASN A 88 15.47 -5.66 5.00
CA ASN A 88 14.37 -6.60 5.20
C ASN A 88 13.17 -6.21 4.33
N PRO A 89 13.24 -6.46 3.01
CA PRO A 89 12.19 -6.06 2.09
C PRO A 89 10.89 -6.81 2.36
N THR A 90 9.79 -6.15 2.04
CA THR A 90 8.47 -6.74 2.10
C THR A 90 8.30 -7.75 0.97
N SER A 91 8.03 -8.99 1.32
CA SER A 91 7.67 -10.06 0.38
C SER A 91 6.16 -10.11 0.15
N TYR A 92 5.75 -10.87 -0.88
CA TYR A 92 4.33 -11.11 -1.09
C TYR A 92 3.70 -11.88 0.08
N GLU A 93 4.43 -12.83 0.67
CA GLU A 93 3.93 -13.59 1.81
C GLU A 93 3.64 -12.69 3.02
N ASP A 94 4.45 -11.65 3.21
CA ASP A 94 4.19 -10.66 4.25
C ASP A 94 2.89 -9.90 4.02
N ILE A 95 2.64 -9.47 2.78
CA ILE A 95 1.40 -8.78 2.38
C ILE A 95 0.21 -9.72 2.57
N ASP A 96 0.31 -10.94 2.05
CA ASP A 96 -0.75 -11.96 2.13
C ASP A 96 -1.12 -12.27 3.58
N LYS A 97 -0.12 -12.47 4.45
CA LYS A 97 -0.32 -12.71 5.87
C LYS A 97 -1.00 -11.55 6.59
N ILE A 98 -0.62 -10.31 6.27
CA ILE A 98 -1.21 -9.12 6.92
C ILE A 98 -2.66 -8.93 6.48
N LEU A 99 -2.99 -9.23 5.23
CA LEU A 99 -4.34 -9.05 4.69
C LEU A 99 -5.30 -10.20 5.00
N SER A 100 -4.79 -11.41 5.27
CA SER A 100 -5.56 -12.65 5.34
C SER A 100 -6.68 -12.69 6.39
N ASP A 101 -6.63 -11.84 7.42
CA ASP A 101 -7.66 -11.76 8.45
C ASP A 101 -8.94 -11.05 7.98
N LYS A 102 -8.84 -10.16 6.98
CA LYS A 102 -9.96 -9.34 6.49
C LYS A 102 -10.18 -9.40 4.99
N PHE A 103 -9.24 -9.97 4.26
CA PHE A 103 -9.30 -10.06 2.81
C PHE A 103 -9.04 -11.47 2.33
N LYS A 104 -9.80 -11.90 1.33
CA LYS A 104 -9.59 -13.16 0.61
C LYS A 104 -8.94 -12.86 -0.73
N ARG A 105 -7.88 -13.58 -1.05
CA ARG A 105 -7.27 -13.55 -2.38
C ARG A 105 -8.23 -14.17 -3.39
N ILE A 106 -8.56 -13.45 -4.46
CA ILE A 106 -9.46 -13.90 -5.52
C ILE A 106 -8.75 -14.17 -6.83
N SER A 107 -7.59 -13.55 -7.06
CA SER A 107 -6.72 -13.89 -8.18
C SER A 107 -5.25 -13.73 -7.81
N LYS A 108 -4.38 -14.49 -8.45
CA LYS A 108 -2.92 -14.39 -8.36
C LYS A 108 -2.31 -14.83 -9.68
N GLU A 109 -1.57 -13.93 -10.27
CA GLU A 109 -0.81 -14.18 -11.50
C GLU A 109 0.66 -13.83 -11.29
N THR A 110 1.53 -14.50 -12.02
CA THR A 110 2.98 -14.23 -11.98
C THR A 110 3.38 -13.61 -13.31
N THR A 111 4.05 -12.47 -13.26
CA THR A 111 4.60 -11.82 -14.46
C THR A 111 5.96 -12.43 -14.81
N GLN A 112 6.45 -12.14 -16.03
CA GLN A 112 7.77 -12.56 -16.49
C GLN A 112 8.90 -11.97 -15.59
N ASP A 113 8.66 -10.81 -15.01
CA ASP A 113 9.62 -10.10 -14.13
C ASP A 113 9.61 -10.58 -12.67
N LYS A 114 9.04 -11.75 -12.41
CA LYS A 114 8.93 -12.33 -11.06
C LYS A 114 8.15 -11.44 -10.08
N MET A 115 7.14 -10.76 -10.57
CA MET A 115 6.17 -10.05 -9.76
C MET A 115 4.90 -10.88 -9.61
N TYR A 116 4.23 -10.71 -8.48
CA TYR A 116 2.87 -11.22 -8.32
C TYR A 116 1.86 -10.08 -8.50
N GLN A 117 0.90 -10.32 -9.38
CA GLN A 117 -0.32 -9.53 -9.51
C GLN A 117 -1.42 -10.23 -8.71
N ILE A 118 -1.85 -9.62 -7.65
CA ILE A 118 -2.81 -10.23 -6.73
C ILE A 118 -3.97 -9.27 -6.47
N LEU A 119 -5.17 -9.80 -6.62
CA LEU A 119 -6.39 -9.10 -6.23
C LEU A 119 -6.97 -9.76 -4.99
N TYR A 120 -7.19 -8.95 -3.97
CA TYR A 120 -7.86 -9.33 -2.73
C TYR A 120 -9.22 -8.67 -2.65
N LYS A 121 -10.19 -9.40 -2.11
CA LYS A 121 -11.53 -8.91 -1.81
C LYS A 121 -11.75 -8.96 -0.30
N LYS A 122 -12.28 -7.89 0.27
CA LYS A 122 -12.63 -7.84 1.68
C LYS A 122 -13.71 -8.87 2.01
N THR A 123 -13.46 -9.62 3.05
CA THR A 123 -14.46 -10.50 3.69
C THR A 123 -15.19 -9.71 4.76
N PHE A 124 -16.44 -9.97 4.89
CA PHE A 124 -17.28 -9.28 5.87
C PHE A 124 -16.98 -9.72 7.30
#